data_1b34933081936ceb4ddd8b760fe63ab1
#
_entry.id   1b34933081936ceb4ddd8b760fe63ab1
#
_cell.length_a   1.000
_cell.length_b   1.000
_cell.length_c   1.000
_cell.angle_alpha   90.00
_cell.angle_beta   90.00
_cell.angle_gamma   90.00
#
_symmetry.space_group_name_H-M   'P 1'
#
loop_
_entity.id
_entity.type
_entity.pdbx_description
1 polymer ?
#
loop_
_entity_poly.entity_id
_entity_poly.type
_entity_poly.pdbx_seq_one_letter_code
_entity_poly.pdbx_strand_id
1 'polypeptide(L)'
;MVKADLGLPGSPETIANRITASAPLETVLINVAVTDASPARAQAIANSLGRVFPLEVTRIETPPGGGAPPVRVIVVQPASLPKHPTSPRPKINLLLGFLVGLAAGVGGALLRETLDTSIKGTEQTRALVGAPVLGAINFDPEAAKKPLVVVTAPSSARSEAFRQLRTNLQFVDIEHPLRSVVVTSSIPGEGKSTTTCNLAITLTQAGLRVCLVEGDLRRPRIADYMGVEGAVGLTSVLLGRTSLDDALQPWGDGALQVLASGPLPPNPSELLGSQGMQDLLRELERRVDIVLIDAPPLLPVTDAAVLGTLTTGLVMLVRSNATRREQLESAVATVHAVGGTILGAVLNMVPTRGPDSYTYGYGYSYKPTAGTQMLAQGESPVGSARRLDTPRPSDRPEAGSPEAQSRDRSGDTHPVLAELLAQHRDIPPLLEEWAAPPPSTLVPPPMPSTDREPATEREPAVAKKPEPDFFATPRETPAPDR
;
A
#
# COMPACT_ATOMS: atom_id res chain seq x y z
N MET A 1 -61.64 -36.36 6.76
CA MET A 1 -62.73 -35.73 7.54
C MET A 1 -62.47 -34.20 7.71
N VAL A 2 -61.47 -33.70 8.42
CA VAL A 2 -61.24 -32.26 8.61
C VAL A 2 -61.23 -31.44 7.32
N LYS A 3 -60.69 -32.02 6.21
CA LYS A 3 -60.71 -31.39 4.87
C LYS A 3 -62.15 -31.19 4.35
N ALA A 4 -63.00 -32.17 4.57
CA ALA A 4 -64.39 -32.09 4.13
C ALA A 4 -65.21 -31.13 5.01
N ASP A 5 -64.94 -31.12 6.31
CA ASP A 5 -65.63 -30.25 7.30
C ASP A 5 -65.35 -28.73 7.02
N LEU A 6 -64.15 -28.41 6.53
CA LEU A 6 -63.75 -27.03 6.31
C LEU A 6 -63.60 -26.63 4.82
N GLY A 7 -63.86 -27.53 3.87
CA GLY A 7 -63.76 -27.27 2.43
C GLY A 7 -62.33 -26.83 1.99
N LEU A 8 -61.28 -27.34 2.64
CA LEU A 8 -59.93 -26.90 2.44
C LEU A 8 -59.35 -27.39 1.10
N PRO A 9 -58.63 -26.57 0.32
CA PRO A 9 -57.91 -26.98 -0.86
C PRO A 9 -56.69 -27.84 -0.52
N GLY A 10 -56.24 -28.71 -1.43
CA GLY A 10 -55.02 -29.52 -1.27
C GLY A 10 -55.31 -30.99 -0.97
N SER A 11 -54.28 -31.83 -0.85
CA SER A 11 -54.40 -33.24 -0.47
C SER A 11 -54.57 -33.40 1.04
N PRO A 12 -55.17 -34.50 1.51
CA PRO A 12 -55.28 -34.81 2.95
C PRO A 12 -53.92 -34.84 3.65
N GLU A 13 -52.88 -35.30 2.97
CA GLU A 13 -51.49 -35.36 3.43
C GLU A 13 -50.92 -33.98 3.73
N THR A 14 -51.22 -32.98 2.87
CA THR A 14 -50.77 -31.60 3.08
C THR A 14 -51.36 -31.01 4.37
N ILE A 15 -52.57 -31.41 4.73
CA ILE A 15 -53.20 -30.97 6.01
C ILE A 15 -52.62 -31.75 7.18
N ALA A 16 -52.37 -33.05 7.03
CA ALA A 16 -51.79 -33.90 8.04
C ALA A 16 -50.38 -33.41 8.47
N ASN A 17 -49.54 -33.02 7.48
CA ASN A 17 -48.21 -32.47 7.74
C ASN A 17 -48.17 -31.13 8.50
N ARG A 18 -49.34 -30.47 8.64
CA ARG A 18 -49.47 -29.23 9.43
C ARG A 18 -49.92 -29.51 10.85
N ILE A 19 -50.24 -30.76 11.19
CA ILE A 19 -50.78 -31.20 12.46
C ILE A 19 -49.69 -31.99 13.21
N THR A 20 -49.35 -31.57 14.39
CA THR A 20 -48.43 -32.29 15.26
C THR A 20 -49.21 -32.69 16.54
N ALA A 21 -49.26 -33.97 16.86
CA ALA A 21 -49.83 -34.47 18.07
C ALA A 21 -48.72 -34.97 18.98
N SER A 22 -48.83 -34.66 20.28
CA SER A 22 -47.91 -35.15 21.31
C SER A 22 -48.72 -35.54 22.57
N ALA A 23 -48.39 -36.68 23.16
CA ALA A 23 -48.92 -37.10 24.44
C ALA A 23 -47.80 -36.95 25.49
N PRO A 24 -47.92 -36.04 26.45
CA PRO A 24 -46.94 -35.92 27.53
C PRO A 24 -46.99 -37.22 28.40
N LEU A 25 -45.77 -37.64 28.79
CA LEU A 25 -45.62 -38.81 29.66
C LEU A 25 -46.41 -38.59 30.95
N GLU A 26 -47.02 -39.68 31.45
CA GLU A 26 -47.81 -39.72 32.69
C GLU A 26 -49.14 -38.91 32.71
N THR A 27 -49.60 -38.50 31.48
CA THR A 27 -50.90 -37.81 31.37
C THR A 27 -51.81 -38.53 30.41
N VAL A 28 -53.12 -38.33 30.54
CA VAL A 28 -54.13 -38.77 29.55
C VAL A 28 -54.45 -37.68 28.52
N LEU A 29 -53.61 -36.64 28.43
CA LEU A 29 -53.82 -35.50 27.55
C LEU A 29 -53.13 -35.73 26.22
N ILE A 30 -53.81 -35.36 25.14
CA ILE A 30 -53.21 -35.28 23.82
C ILE A 30 -53.15 -33.79 23.40
N ASN A 31 -51.93 -33.26 23.28
CA ASN A 31 -51.72 -31.92 22.78
C ASN A 31 -51.66 -31.94 21.25
N VAL A 32 -52.50 -31.16 20.61
CA VAL A 32 -52.49 -31.02 19.16
C VAL A 32 -52.12 -29.60 18.77
N ALA A 33 -51.07 -29.45 17.99
CA ALA A 33 -50.65 -28.20 17.43
C ALA A 33 -50.88 -28.18 15.92
N VAL A 34 -51.42 -27.09 15.40
CA VAL A 34 -51.65 -26.88 13.99
C VAL A 34 -50.85 -25.67 13.51
N THR A 35 -50.07 -25.86 12.47
CA THR A 35 -49.23 -24.78 11.85
C THR A 35 -49.83 -24.40 10.50
N ASP A 36 -50.18 -23.12 10.34
CA ASP A 36 -50.67 -22.58 9.09
C ASP A 36 -50.18 -21.12 8.89
N ALA A 37 -50.14 -20.67 7.63
CA ALA A 37 -49.79 -19.27 7.30
C ALA A 37 -50.87 -18.26 7.77
N SER A 38 -52.13 -18.73 7.94
CA SER A 38 -53.24 -17.94 8.44
C SER A 38 -53.62 -18.35 9.89
N PRO A 39 -53.56 -17.43 10.86
CA PRO A 39 -53.96 -17.71 12.24
C PRO A 39 -55.40 -18.25 12.36
N ALA A 40 -56.33 -17.64 11.60
CA ALA A 40 -57.74 -18.06 11.60
C ALA A 40 -57.91 -19.44 11.01
N ARG A 41 -57.14 -19.82 10.00
CA ARG A 41 -57.18 -21.17 9.37
C ARG A 41 -56.54 -22.20 10.29
N ALA A 42 -55.45 -21.89 10.97
CA ALA A 42 -54.85 -22.77 11.98
C ALA A 42 -55.84 -23.09 13.10
N GLN A 43 -56.54 -22.10 13.62
CA GLN A 43 -57.58 -22.24 14.64
C GLN A 43 -58.75 -23.06 14.13
N ALA A 44 -59.25 -22.79 12.90
CA ALA A 44 -60.37 -23.53 12.31
C ALA A 44 -60.01 -25.00 12.12
N ILE A 45 -58.81 -25.33 11.63
CA ILE A 45 -58.33 -26.71 11.49
C ILE A 45 -58.27 -27.43 12.85
N ALA A 46 -57.69 -26.77 13.88
CA ALA A 46 -57.56 -27.37 15.18
C ALA A 46 -58.93 -27.61 15.86
N ASN A 47 -59.84 -26.65 15.75
CA ASN A 47 -61.20 -26.81 16.30
C ASN A 47 -62.00 -27.86 15.50
N SER A 48 -61.86 -27.95 14.17
CA SER A 48 -62.47 -29.02 13.37
C SER A 48 -61.94 -30.40 13.77
N LEU A 49 -60.61 -30.50 14.00
CA LEU A 49 -60.01 -31.74 14.49
C LEU A 49 -60.58 -32.14 15.88
N GLY A 50 -60.75 -31.16 16.80
CA GLY A 50 -61.38 -31.37 18.08
C GLY A 50 -62.83 -31.89 18.00
N ARG A 51 -63.56 -31.53 16.95
CA ARG A 51 -64.93 -32.07 16.71
C ARG A 51 -64.90 -33.45 16.06
N VAL A 52 -64.07 -33.67 15.06
CA VAL A 52 -64.06 -34.87 14.24
C VAL A 52 -63.35 -36.05 14.92
N PHE A 53 -62.26 -35.78 15.63
CA PHE A 53 -61.43 -36.82 16.26
C PHE A 53 -62.18 -37.64 17.34
N PRO A 54 -62.97 -37.05 18.28
CA PRO A 54 -63.78 -37.82 19.23
C PRO A 54 -64.79 -38.73 18.54
N LEU A 55 -65.40 -38.25 17.45
CA LEU A 55 -66.38 -39.07 16.72
C LEU A 55 -65.73 -40.28 16.08
N GLU A 56 -64.55 -40.12 15.53
CA GLU A 56 -63.84 -41.22 14.90
C GLU A 56 -63.32 -42.24 15.91
N VAL A 57 -62.78 -41.76 17.02
CA VAL A 57 -62.39 -42.65 18.12
C VAL A 57 -63.61 -43.45 18.65
N THR A 58 -64.72 -42.78 18.84
CA THR A 58 -65.98 -43.48 19.22
C THR A 58 -66.40 -44.54 18.21
N ARG A 59 -66.28 -44.26 16.91
CA ARG A 59 -66.57 -45.17 15.81
C ARG A 59 -65.68 -46.42 15.83
N ILE A 60 -64.38 -46.23 16.05
CA ILE A 60 -63.39 -47.30 16.09
C ILE A 60 -63.47 -48.13 17.28
N GLU A 61 -63.73 -47.55 18.48
CA GLU A 61 -63.78 -48.21 19.79
C GLU A 61 -65.10 -48.80 20.11
N THR A 62 -66.18 -48.56 19.35
CA THR A 62 -67.48 -49.16 19.58
C THR A 62 -67.45 -50.64 19.18
N PRO A 63 -67.73 -51.58 20.09
CA PRO A 63 -67.68 -53.03 19.81
C PRO A 63 -68.74 -53.47 18.78
N PRO A 64 -68.42 -54.49 17.93
CA PRO A 64 -69.33 -54.97 16.90
C PRO A 64 -70.70 -55.46 17.39
N GLY A 65 -70.86 -55.77 18.72
CA GLY A 65 -72.07 -56.21 19.36
C GLY A 65 -72.95 -55.11 19.95
N GLY A 66 -72.57 -53.84 19.78
CA GLY A 66 -73.25 -52.71 20.45
C GLY A 66 -72.86 -52.55 21.92
N GLY A 67 -72.69 -51.40 22.39
CA GLY A 67 -72.26 -51.04 23.74
C GLY A 67 -71.59 -49.69 23.83
N ALA A 68 -71.34 -49.18 25.03
CA ALA A 68 -70.62 -47.95 25.20
C ALA A 68 -69.12 -48.14 24.87
N PRO A 69 -68.48 -47.26 24.11
CA PRO A 69 -67.03 -47.34 23.80
C PRO A 69 -66.21 -47.25 25.14
N PRO A 70 -65.17 -48.08 25.31
CA PRO A 70 -64.35 -48.11 26.50
C PRO A 70 -63.48 -46.84 26.62
N VAL A 71 -63.17 -46.15 25.53
CA VAL A 71 -62.41 -44.92 25.54
C VAL A 71 -63.26 -43.77 24.99
N ARG A 72 -63.30 -42.67 25.78
CA ARG A 72 -64.00 -41.45 25.37
C ARG A 72 -63.06 -40.28 25.33
N VAL A 73 -62.92 -39.65 24.15
CA VAL A 73 -62.13 -38.44 24.01
C VAL A 73 -63.02 -37.22 24.14
N ILE A 74 -62.59 -36.28 24.95
CA ILE A 74 -63.25 -34.97 25.13
C ILE A 74 -62.25 -33.82 24.86
N VAL A 75 -62.74 -32.71 24.31
CA VAL A 75 -61.95 -31.53 24.15
C VAL A 75 -61.91 -30.80 25.49
N VAL A 76 -60.75 -30.77 26.11
CA VAL A 76 -60.47 -30.06 27.36
C VAL A 76 -60.32 -28.56 27.14
N GLN A 77 -59.61 -28.18 26.05
CA GLN A 77 -59.37 -26.79 25.71
C GLN A 77 -59.54 -26.57 24.19
N PRO A 78 -60.47 -25.70 23.78
CA PRO A 78 -60.59 -25.34 22.35
C PRO A 78 -59.38 -24.54 21.89
N ALA A 79 -59.09 -24.58 20.56
CA ALA A 79 -57.99 -23.87 19.98
C ALA A 79 -58.20 -22.33 20.07
N SER A 80 -57.24 -21.64 20.63
CA SER A 80 -57.20 -20.18 20.66
C SER A 80 -56.61 -19.59 19.38
N LEU A 81 -56.99 -18.36 19.00
CA LEU A 81 -56.40 -17.66 17.87
C LEU A 81 -54.95 -17.27 18.22
N PRO A 82 -53.95 -17.72 17.42
CA PRO A 82 -52.55 -17.35 17.69
C PRO A 82 -52.35 -15.83 17.53
N LYS A 83 -51.77 -15.20 18.54
CA LYS A 83 -51.48 -13.74 18.53
C LYS A 83 -50.14 -13.40 17.94
N HIS A 84 -49.21 -14.34 17.89
CA HIS A 84 -47.85 -14.15 17.40
C HIS A 84 -47.44 -15.29 16.49
N PRO A 85 -46.65 -15.00 15.42
CA PRO A 85 -46.10 -16.04 14.58
C PRO A 85 -45.01 -16.82 15.33
N THR A 86 -44.98 -18.16 15.13
CA THR A 86 -43.95 -19.03 15.71
C THR A 86 -42.68 -19.07 14.82
N SER A 87 -42.81 -18.72 13.56
CA SER A 87 -41.73 -18.66 12.54
C SER A 87 -42.08 -17.59 11.47
N PRO A 88 -41.12 -16.85 10.89
CA PRO A 88 -39.70 -16.79 11.30
C PRO A 88 -39.50 -16.09 12.66
N ARG A 89 -38.35 -16.32 13.31
CA ARG A 89 -37.96 -15.64 14.54
C ARG A 89 -36.99 -14.48 14.21
N PRO A 90 -37.50 -13.27 13.89
CA PRO A 90 -36.68 -12.20 13.33
C PRO A 90 -35.52 -11.78 14.25
N LYS A 91 -35.74 -11.74 15.57
CA LYS A 91 -34.71 -11.40 16.56
C LYS A 91 -33.54 -12.40 16.55
N ILE A 92 -33.81 -13.68 16.49
CA ILE A 92 -32.78 -14.73 16.47
C ILE A 92 -32.07 -14.74 15.13
N ASN A 93 -32.83 -14.63 14.04
CA ASN A 93 -32.23 -14.60 12.68
C ASN A 93 -31.33 -13.36 12.49
N LEU A 94 -31.74 -12.20 13.03
CA LEU A 94 -30.94 -10.97 12.98
C LEU A 94 -29.66 -11.12 13.82
N LEU A 95 -29.77 -11.68 15.03
CA LEU A 95 -28.61 -11.94 15.89
C LEU A 95 -27.64 -12.92 15.23
N LEU A 96 -28.16 -14.00 14.67
CA LEU A 96 -27.33 -14.99 13.97
C LEU A 96 -26.65 -14.40 12.74
N GLY A 97 -27.38 -13.62 11.94
CA GLY A 97 -26.83 -12.90 10.78
C GLY A 97 -25.72 -11.92 11.16
N PHE A 98 -25.92 -11.19 12.27
CA PHE A 98 -24.89 -10.30 12.83
C PHE A 98 -23.64 -11.05 13.27
N LEU A 99 -23.78 -12.17 14.01
CA LEU A 99 -22.64 -12.96 14.46
C LEU A 99 -21.84 -13.57 13.29
N VAL A 100 -22.54 -14.10 12.29
CA VAL A 100 -21.90 -14.65 11.10
C VAL A 100 -21.20 -13.56 10.31
N GLY A 101 -21.83 -12.40 10.13
CA GLY A 101 -21.23 -11.25 9.46
C GLY A 101 -19.99 -10.72 10.19
N LEU A 102 -20.05 -10.63 11.52
CA LEU A 102 -18.91 -10.23 12.35
C LEU A 102 -17.74 -11.22 12.23
N ALA A 103 -18.03 -12.53 12.35
CA ALA A 103 -17.00 -13.57 12.21
C ALA A 103 -16.36 -13.56 10.82
N ALA A 104 -17.15 -13.40 9.76
CA ALA A 104 -16.65 -13.30 8.40
C ALA A 104 -15.82 -12.01 8.18
N GLY A 105 -16.25 -10.89 8.77
CA GLY A 105 -15.52 -9.61 8.71
C GLY A 105 -14.17 -9.68 9.41
N VAL A 106 -14.14 -10.18 10.64
CA VAL A 106 -12.88 -10.36 11.41
C VAL A 106 -11.98 -11.38 10.71
N GLY A 107 -12.52 -12.53 10.29
CA GLY A 107 -11.76 -13.54 9.57
C GLY A 107 -11.15 -13.00 8.25
N GLY A 108 -11.92 -12.23 7.50
CA GLY A 108 -11.43 -11.56 6.28
C GLY A 108 -10.34 -10.52 6.53
N ALA A 109 -10.47 -9.74 7.62
CA ALA A 109 -9.45 -8.77 8.03
C ALA A 109 -8.13 -9.45 8.43
N LEU A 110 -8.20 -10.51 9.24
CA LEU A 110 -7.03 -11.29 9.64
C LEU A 110 -6.37 -11.98 8.43
N LEU A 111 -7.15 -12.55 7.54
CA LEU A 111 -6.64 -13.18 6.32
C LEU A 111 -5.93 -12.16 5.43
N ARG A 112 -6.49 -10.96 5.25
CA ARG A 112 -5.85 -9.89 4.50
C ARG A 112 -4.52 -9.47 5.13
N GLU A 113 -4.46 -9.33 6.46
CA GLU A 113 -3.24 -8.93 7.16
C GLU A 113 -2.14 -10.00 7.05
N THR A 114 -2.50 -11.30 7.16
CA THR A 114 -1.54 -12.40 7.03
C THR A 114 -1.01 -12.59 5.60
N LEU A 115 -1.79 -12.19 4.59
CA LEU A 115 -1.39 -12.25 3.17
C LEU A 115 -0.65 -10.98 2.70
N ASP A 116 -0.63 -9.91 3.52
CA ASP A 116 0.07 -8.68 3.18
C ASP A 116 1.57 -8.82 3.44
N THR A 117 2.35 -9.06 2.39
CA THR A 117 3.81 -9.15 2.40
C THR A 117 4.49 -7.81 2.16
N SER A 118 3.77 -6.68 2.20
CA SER A 118 4.34 -5.36 1.98
C SER A 118 5.26 -4.93 3.12
N ILE A 119 6.30 -4.19 2.77
CA ILE A 119 7.28 -3.66 3.71
C ILE A 119 6.69 -2.42 4.38
N LYS A 120 6.61 -2.44 5.72
CA LYS A 120 5.96 -1.39 6.52
C LYS A 120 6.95 -0.53 7.32
N GLY A 121 8.09 -1.09 7.71
CA GLY A 121 9.01 -0.44 8.65
C GLY A 121 10.48 -0.56 8.30
N THR A 122 11.31 0.24 9.00
CA THR A 122 12.78 0.30 8.83
C THR A 122 13.47 -0.98 9.24
N GLU A 123 13.05 -1.62 10.32
CA GLU A 123 13.71 -2.84 10.80
C GLU A 123 13.56 -3.97 9.79
N GLN A 124 12.35 -4.12 9.22
CA GLN A 124 12.10 -5.07 8.15
C GLN A 124 12.93 -4.73 6.90
N THR A 125 12.99 -3.44 6.52
CA THR A 125 13.82 -2.99 5.39
C THR A 125 15.29 -3.31 5.62
N ARG A 126 15.82 -2.99 6.81
CA ARG A 126 17.20 -3.27 7.19
C ARG A 126 17.55 -4.74 7.13
N ALA A 127 16.68 -5.60 7.67
CA ALA A 127 16.88 -7.04 7.68
C ALA A 127 16.93 -7.64 6.27
N LEU A 128 16.10 -7.12 5.34
CA LEU A 128 16.02 -7.62 3.96
C LEU A 128 17.15 -7.10 3.07
N VAL A 129 17.54 -5.84 3.27
CA VAL A 129 18.59 -5.21 2.45
C VAL A 129 19.98 -5.60 2.93
N GLY A 130 20.14 -5.97 4.21
CA GLY A 130 21.44 -6.27 4.81
C GLY A 130 22.33 -5.03 5.02
N ALA A 131 21.77 -3.83 4.90
CA ALA A 131 22.47 -2.55 5.02
C ALA A 131 21.63 -1.55 5.85
N PRO A 132 22.22 -0.45 6.37
CA PRO A 132 21.52 0.51 7.20
C PRO A 132 20.39 1.21 6.44
N VAL A 133 19.32 1.58 7.17
CA VAL A 133 18.31 2.50 6.66
C VAL A 133 18.78 3.92 6.88
N LEU A 134 19.07 4.62 5.78
CA LEU A 134 19.64 5.97 5.76
C LEU A 134 18.61 7.04 6.10
N GLY A 135 17.35 6.77 5.86
CA GLY A 135 16.29 7.73 6.13
C GLY A 135 14.91 7.20 5.77
N ALA A 136 13.91 7.96 6.22
CA ALA A 136 12.53 7.74 5.88
C ALA A 136 11.89 9.05 5.44
N ILE A 137 11.23 9.00 4.29
CA ILE A 137 10.62 10.15 3.65
C ILE A 137 9.11 9.98 3.70
N ASN A 138 8.43 10.92 4.34
CA ASN A 138 6.99 10.88 4.49
C ASN A 138 6.25 11.06 3.15
N PHE A 139 5.11 10.41 3.03
CA PHE A 139 4.20 10.61 1.92
C PHE A 139 3.66 12.05 1.89
N ASP A 140 3.67 12.64 0.70
CA ASP A 140 3.14 13.97 0.43
C ASP A 140 2.34 13.93 -0.86
N PRO A 141 1.02 14.19 -0.83
CA PRO A 141 0.18 14.17 -2.02
C PRO A 141 0.54 15.25 -3.05
N GLU A 142 1.15 16.36 -2.61
CA GLU A 142 1.57 17.44 -3.48
C GLU A 142 2.92 17.18 -4.18
N ALA A 143 3.63 16.12 -3.79
CA ALA A 143 4.94 15.81 -4.36
C ALA A 143 4.94 15.56 -5.87
N ALA A 144 3.83 15.08 -6.42
CA ALA A 144 3.68 14.89 -7.86
C ALA A 144 3.65 16.23 -8.63
N LYS A 145 3.10 17.29 -8.01
CA LYS A 145 3.03 18.64 -8.61
C LYS A 145 4.25 19.48 -8.27
N LYS A 146 4.87 19.23 -7.10
CA LYS A 146 6.03 19.96 -6.59
C LYS A 146 7.13 18.98 -6.19
N PRO A 147 7.85 18.38 -7.16
CA PRO A 147 8.82 17.31 -6.88
C PRO A 147 10.00 17.78 -6.03
N LEU A 148 10.44 19.04 -6.16
CA LEU A 148 11.59 19.62 -5.46
C LEU A 148 11.14 20.27 -4.14
N VAL A 149 10.77 19.44 -3.15
CA VAL A 149 10.26 19.91 -1.87
C VAL A 149 11.29 20.72 -1.07
N VAL A 150 12.58 20.39 -1.21
CA VAL A 150 13.65 21.09 -0.51
C VAL A 150 13.81 22.55 -0.95
N VAL A 151 13.30 22.89 -2.14
CA VAL A 151 13.24 24.25 -2.67
C VAL A 151 11.90 24.91 -2.37
N THR A 152 10.79 24.20 -2.65
CA THR A 152 9.44 24.76 -2.58
C THR A 152 8.90 24.87 -1.15
N ALA A 153 9.37 24.02 -0.23
CA ALA A 153 8.97 23.99 1.18
C ALA A 153 10.16 23.63 2.10
N PRO A 154 11.18 24.49 2.21
CA PRO A 154 12.45 24.17 2.89
C PRO A 154 12.29 23.87 4.38
N SER A 155 11.26 24.41 5.05
CA SER A 155 10.99 24.17 6.47
C SER A 155 10.04 22.99 6.73
N SER A 156 9.68 22.23 5.70
CA SER A 156 8.78 21.08 5.86
C SER A 156 9.49 19.89 6.52
N ALA A 157 8.71 19.04 7.22
CA ALA A 157 9.23 17.79 7.79
C ALA A 157 9.87 16.88 6.73
N ARG A 158 9.37 16.95 5.48
CA ARG A 158 9.92 16.19 4.35
C ARG A 158 11.29 16.72 3.92
N SER A 159 11.48 18.04 3.90
CA SER A 159 12.79 18.66 3.65
C SER A 159 13.80 18.31 4.75
N GLU A 160 13.34 18.22 6.00
CA GLU A 160 14.17 17.77 7.11
C GLU A 160 14.59 16.31 6.96
N ALA A 161 13.70 15.45 6.50
CA ALA A 161 14.03 14.05 6.17
C ALA A 161 15.13 13.94 5.11
N PHE A 162 15.14 14.82 4.10
CA PHE A 162 16.24 14.87 3.12
C PHE A 162 17.57 15.36 3.73
N ARG A 163 17.54 16.33 4.66
CA ARG A 163 18.77 16.75 5.37
C ARG A 163 19.32 15.62 6.24
N GLN A 164 18.45 14.87 6.89
CA GLN A 164 18.85 13.70 7.66
C GLN A 164 19.41 12.59 6.77
N LEU A 165 18.75 12.32 5.63
CA LEU A 165 19.23 11.37 4.62
C LEU A 165 20.64 11.74 4.13
N ARG A 166 20.86 13.02 3.79
CA ARG A 166 22.17 13.55 3.40
C ARG A 166 23.22 13.27 4.50
N THR A 167 22.90 13.63 5.74
CA THR A 167 23.83 13.43 6.86
C THR A 167 24.16 11.96 7.04
N ASN A 168 23.17 11.08 7.05
CA ASN A 168 23.39 9.65 7.22
C ASN A 168 24.18 9.04 6.03
N LEU A 169 23.92 9.50 4.80
CA LEU A 169 24.70 9.07 3.63
C LEU A 169 26.18 9.45 3.76
N GLN A 170 26.50 10.66 4.23
CA GLN A 170 27.88 11.11 4.40
C GLN A 170 28.66 10.29 5.46
N PHE A 171 27.97 9.64 6.39
CA PHE A 171 28.56 8.82 7.45
C PHE A 171 28.47 7.30 7.22
N VAL A 172 28.00 6.85 6.04
CA VAL A 172 27.90 5.43 5.71
C VAL A 172 29.27 4.76 5.68
N ASP A 173 30.24 5.44 5.07
CA ASP A 173 31.63 4.98 5.04
C ASP A 173 32.54 6.16 5.39
N ILE A 174 33.12 6.10 6.60
CA ILE A 174 33.99 7.17 7.12
C ILE A 174 35.40 7.00 6.59
N GLU A 175 35.83 5.77 6.28
CA GLU A 175 37.18 5.48 5.83
C GLU A 175 37.38 5.78 4.34
N HIS A 176 36.32 5.60 3.54
CA HIS A 176 36.35 5.83 2.10
C HIS A 176 35.32 6.88 1.69
N PRO A 177 35.73 8.02 1.15
CA PRO A 177 34.79 9.05 0.71
C PRO A 177 33.92 8.52 -0.44
N LEU A 178 32.61 8.72 -0.31
CA LEU A 178 31.65 8.37 -1.35
C LEU A 178 31.85 9.29 -2.56
N ARG A 179 32.34 8.73 -3.68
CA ARG A 179 32.60 9.49 -4.93
C ARG A 179 31.44 9.44 -5.90
N SER A 180 30.86 8.27 -6.04
CA SER A 180 29.71 8.04 -6.94
C SER A 180 28.71 7.09 -6.29
N VAL A 181 27.43 7.44 -6.37
CA VAL A 181 26.33 6.71 -5.73
C VAL A 181 25.19 6.56 -6.73
N VAL A 182 24.76 5.32 -6.94
CA VAL A 182 23.56 5.02 -7.72
C VAL A 182 22.33 5.00 -6.81
N VAL A 183 21.30 5.70 -7.21
CA VAL A 183 19.99 5.64 -6.55
C VAL A 183 19.03 4.83 -7.42
N THR A 184 18.55 3.72 -6.88
CA THR A 184 17.67 2.79 -7.59
C THR A 184 16.55 2.30 -6.70
N SER A 185 15.71 1.41 -7.20
CA SER A 185 14.58 0.83 -6.48
C SER A 185 14.26 -0.58 -6.99
N SER A 186 13.40 -1.33 -6.28
CA SER A 186 13.00 -2.66 -6.72
C SER A 186 12.08 -2.60 -7.93
N ILE A 187 11.06 -1.70 -7.88
CA ILE A 187 10.00 -1.57 -8.88
C ILE A 187 9.81 -0.10 -9.30
N PRO A 188 9.14 0.15 -10.44
CA PRO A 188 8.79 1.52 -10.84
C PRO A 188 7.86 2.21 -9.84
N GLY A 189 8.00 3.55 -9.72
CA GLY A 189 7.08 4.37 -8.90
C GLY A 189 7.40 4.40 -7.40
N GLU A 190 8.60 4.01 -6.99
CA GLU A 190 9.07 4.12 -5.60
C GLU A 190 9.65 5.51 -5.25
N GLY A 191 9.73 6.42 -6.22
CA GLY A 191 10.15 7.82 -6.02
C GLY A 191 11.65 8.06 -6.14
N LYS A 192 12.40 7.21 -6.86
CA LYS A 192 13.84 7.31 -7.03
C LYS A 192 14.29 8.69 -7.58
N SER A 193 13.79 9.11 -8.75
CA SER A 193 14.23 10.37 -9.37
C SER A 193 13.91 11.59 -8.52
N THR A 194 12.72 11.63 -7.89
CA THR A 194 12.37 12.71 -6.95
C THR A 194 13.31 12.73 -5.76
N THR A 195 13.66 11.55 -5.21
CA THR A 195 14.57 11.43 -4.08
C THR A 195 15.98 11.84 -4.48
N THR A 196 16.46 11.40 -5.64
CA THR A 196 17.79 11.73 -6.15
C THR A 196 17.96 13.23 -6.37
N CYS A 197 16.97 13.91 -6.99
CA CYS A 197 17.00 15.36 -7.20
C CYS A 197 17.04 16.13 -5.87
N ASN A 198 16.16 15.81 -4.91
CA ASN A 198 16.14 16.48 -3.60
C ASN A 198 17.41 16.20 -2.78
N LEU A 199 17.97 14.99 -2.86
CA LEU A 199 19.24 14.66 -2.21
C LEU A 199 20.40 15.45 -2.83
N ALA A 200 20.46 15.55 -4.17
CA ALA A 200 21.47 16.35 -4.86
C ALA A 200 21.45 17.81 -4.41
N ILE A 201 20.26 18.41 -4.33
CA ILE A 201 20.09 19.79 -3.86
C ILE A 201 20.51 19.93 -2.39
N THR A 202 20.15 18.99 -1.50
CA THR A 202 20.54 19.08 -0.10
C THR A 202 22.03 18.88 0.14
N LEU A 203 22.70 18.08 -0.68
CA LEU A 203 24.16 17.94 -0.65
C LEU A 203 24.84 19.24 -1.08
N THR A 204 24.33 19.88 -2.11
CA THR A 204 24.84 21.19 -2.59
C THR A 204 24.62 22.28 -1.53
N GLN A 205 23.45 22.32 -0.88
CA GLN A 205 23.17 23.23 0.23
C GLN A 205 24.12 23.03 1.42
N ALA A 206 24.76 21.88 1.55
CA ALA A 206 25.80 21.61 2.54
C ALA A 206 27.21 22.01 2.10
N GLY A 207 27.34 22.64 0.91
CA GLY A 207 28.61 23.14 0.39
C GLY A 207 29.38 22.14 -0.48
N LEU A 208 28.81 21.01 -0.85
CA LEU A 208 29.44 20.04 -1.74
C LEU A 208 29.21 20.43 -3.21
N ARG A 209 30.20 20.18 -4.06
CA ARG A 209 30.03 20.18 -5.50
C ARG A 209 29.42 18.84 -5.92
N VAL A 210 28.26 18.87 -6.58
CA VAL A 210 27.49 17.69 -6.90
C VAL A 210 27.26 17.61 -8.41
N CYS A 211 27.40 16.41 -8.97
CA CYS A 211 26.93 16.11 -10.31
C CYS A 211 25.74 15.14 -10.22
N LEU A 212 24.59 15.55 -10.74
CA LEU A 212 23.39 14.73 -10.85
C LEU A 212 23.28 14.18 -12.27
N VAL A 213 23.34 12.85 -12.42
CA VAL A 213 23.37 12.16 -13.71
C VAL A 213 22.08 11.38 -13.92
N GLU A 214 21.43 11.56 -15.05
CA GLU A 214 20.28 10.75 -15.47
C GLU A 214 20.76 9.43 -16.09
N GLY A 215 20.75 8.37 -15.30
CA GLY A 215 21.06 7.01 -15.73
C GLY A 215 19.84 6.17 -16.10
N ASP A 216 18.61 6.66 -15.86
CA ASP A 216 17.40 6.01 -16.37
C ASP A 216 17.15 6.40 -17.83
N LEU A 217 17.91 5.80 -18.74
CA LEU A 217 17.81 6.04 -20.17
C LEU A 217 16.56 5.44 -20.82
N ARG A 218 15.65 4.87 -20.00
CA ARG A 218 14.38 4.29 -20.46
C ARG A 218 13.20 5.21 -20.16
N ARG A 219 13.21 5.85 -19.00
CA ARG A 219 12.16 6.75 -18.53
C ARG A 219 12.79 7.94 -17.79
N PRO A 220 13.57 8.77 -18.46
CA PRO A 220 14.24 9.90 -17.84
C PRO A 220 13.23 10.88 -17.25
N ARG A 221 13.58 11.51 -16.12
CA ARG A 221 12.74 12.47 -15.41
C ARG A 221 13.51 13.64 -14.82
N ILE A 222 14.83 13.54 -14.71
CA ILE A 222 15.66 14.58 -14.09
C ILE A 222 15.51 15.90 -14.82
N ALA A 223 15.58 15.90 -16.16
CA ALA A 223 15.43 17.11 -16.96
C ALA A 223 14.12 17.84 -16.66
N ASP A 224 13.00 17.09 -16.62
CA ASP A 224 11.67 17.64 -16.31
C ASP A 224 11.61 18.22 -14.89
N TYR A 225 12.16 17.49 -13.88
CA TYR A 225 12.09 17.91 -12.49
C TYR A 225 13.01 19.07 -12.16
N MET A 226 14.20 19.12 -12.77
CA MET A 226 15.18 20.17 -12.55
C MET A 226 14.96 21.38 -13.46
N GLY A 227 14.12 21.26 -14.49
CA GLY A 227 13.86 22.34 -15.46
C GLY A 227 15.07 22.64 -16.34
N VAL A 228 15.81 21.60 -16.74
CA VAL A 228 16.99 21.71 -17.63
C VAL A 228 16.71 21.09 -18.99
N GLU A 229 17.53 21.41 -19.98
CA GLU A 229 17.39 20.89 -21.33
C GLU A 229 17.72 19.39 -21.39
N GLY A 230 16.79 18.58 -21.98
CA GLY A 230 16.94 17.14 -22.07
C GLY A 230 17.46 16.59 -23.40
N ALA A 231 17.58 17.42 -24.44
CA ALA A 231 17.94 16.97 -25.79
C ALA A 231 19.43 16.59 -25.93
N VAL A 232 20.30 17.13 -25.09
CA VAL A 232 21.72 16.80 -25.01
C VAL A 232 22.05 16.32 -23.61
N GLY A 233 22.85 15.28 -23.49
CA GLY A 233 23.19 14.72 -22.18
C GLY A 233 24.10 13.49 -22.27
N LEU A 234 23.94 12.59 -21.28
CA LEU A 234 24.76 11.39 -21.07
C LEU A 234 24.98 10.59 -22.38
N THR A 235 23.92 10.29 -23.11
CA THR A 235 24.00 9.51 -24.34
C THR A 235 24.75 10.24 -25.43
N SER A 236 24.63 11.58 -25.51
CA SER A 236 25.34 12.38 -26.49
C SER A 236 26.85 12.37 -26.22
N VAL A 237 27.26 12.43 -24.96
CA VAL A 237 28.67 12.34 -24.54
C VAL A 237 29.23 10.94 -24.80
N LEU A 238 28.50 9.88 -24.36
CA LEU A 238 28.98 8.50 -24.55
C LEU A 238 29.11 8.09 -26.02
N LEU A 239 28.32 8.71 -26.93
CA LEU A 239 28.41 8.50 -28.36
C LEU A 239 29.43 9.44 -29.05
N GLY A 240 30.15 10.27 -28.30
CA GLY A 240 31.13 11.20 -28.81
C GLY A 240 30.55 12.34 -29.67
N ARG A 241 29.25 12.64 -29.51
CA ARG A 241 28.56 13.69 -30.30
C ARG A 241 28.69 15.08 -29.69
N THR A 242 29.00 15.15 -28.41
CA THR A 242 29.22 16.42 -27.69
C THR A 242 30.26 16.21 -26.59
N SER A 243 30.92 17.29 -26.18
CA SER A 243 31.84 17.26 -25.05
C SER A 243 31.08 17.16 -23.73
N LEU A 244 31.75 16.70 -22.67
CA LEU A 244 31.15 16.67 -21.31
C LEU A 244 30.84 18.11 -20.85
N ASP A 245 31.70 19.07 -21.15
CA ASP A 245 31.52 20.46 -20.74
C ASP A 245 30.28 21.11 -21.37
N ASP A 246 29.99 20.77 -22.65
CA ASP A 246 28.79 21.26 -23.34
C ASP A 246 27.49 20.57 -22.89
N ALA A 247 27.60 19.34 -22.35
CA ALA A 247 26.45 18.58 -21.91
C ALA A 247 26.08 18.82 -20.42
N LEU A 248 27.03 19.28 -19.59
CA LEU A 248 26.80 19.61 -18.20
C LEU A 248 26.08 20.96 -18.09
N GLN A 249 24.96 20.95 -17.37
CA GLN A 249 24.13 22.13 -17.14
C GLN A 249 24.22 22.57 -15.70
N PRO A 250 24.67 23.82 -15.40
CA PRO A 250 24.66 24.34 -14.04
C PRO A 250 23.25 24.56 -13.56
N TRP A 251 22.99 24.26 -12.28
CA TRP A 251 21.70 24.46 -11.64
C TRP A 251 21.85 25.27 -10.35
N GLY A 252 20.94 26.22 -10.11
CA GLY A 252 20.99 27.09 -8.95
C GLY A 252 22.20 28.05 -9.01
N ASP A 253 23.02 28.03 -7.98
CA ASP A 253 24.27 28.82 -7.87
C ASP A 253 25.45 28.21 -8.62
N GLY A 254 25.24 27.11 -9.35
CA GLY A 254 26.24 26.43 -10.15
C GLY A 254 27.06 25.37 -9.40
N ALA A 255 26.89 25.21 -8.11
CA ALA A 255 27.53 24.12 -7.36
C ALA A 255 26.92 22.74 -7.66
N LEU A 256 25.69 22.70 -8.18
CA LEU A 256 25.03 21.51 -8.75
C LEU A 256 25.16 21.54 -10.28
N GLN A 257 25.74 20.48 -10.83
CA GLN A 257 25.78 20.23 -12.27
C GLN A 257 24.79 19.11 -12.60
N VAL A 258 24.02 19.26 -13.67
CA VAL A 258 23.06 18.24 -14.13
C VAL A 258 23.47 17.71 -15.48
N LEU A 259 23.61 16.40 -15.59
CA LEU A 259 23.80 15.69 -16.84
C LEU A 259 22.52 14.94 -17.17
N ALA A 260 21.70 15.50 -18.05
CA ALA A 260 20.46 14.89 -18.51
C ALA A 260 20.72 13.63 -19.33
N SER A 261 19.68 12.87 -19.68
CA SER A 261 19.84 11.64 -20.48
C SER A 261 20.37 11.85 -21.88
N GLY A 262 19.96 12.93 -22.52
CA GLY A 262 20.07 13.07 -23.97
C GLY A 262 19.09 12.18 -24.74
N PRO A 263 19.29 11.92 -26.03
CA PRO A 263 18.44 11.06 -26.85
C PRO A 263 18.42 9.63 -26.33
N LEU A 264 17.25 9.00 -26.31
CA LEU A 264 17.11 7.62 -25.79
C LEU A 264 17.80 6.62 -26.74
N PRO A 265 18.75 5.81 -26.23
CA PRO A 265 19.45 4.83 -27.05
C PRO A 265 18.63 3.55 -27.22
N PRO A 266 18.83 2.76 -28.28
CA PRO A 266 18.16 1.47 -28.44
C PRO A 266 18.70 0.40 -27.47
N ASN A 267 19.93 0.53 -26.97
CA ASN A 267 20.64 -0.41 -26.11
C ASN A 267 21.19 0.26 -24.82
N PRO A 268 20.34 0.70 -23.89
CA PRO A 268 20.77 1.42 -22.70
C PRO A 268 21.79 0.66 -21.84
N SER A 269 21.57 -0.63 -21.59
CA SER A 269 22.40 -1.44 -20.70
C SER A 269 23.86 -1.56 -21.21
N GLU A 270 24.03 -1.75 -22.52
CA GLU A 270 25.37 -1.83 -23.14
C GLU A 270 26.10 -0.49 -23.05
N LEU A 271 25.38 0.61 -23.27
CA LEU A 271 25.94 1.95 -23.18
C LEU A 271 26.37 2.29 -21.75
N LEU A 272 25.54 1.97 -20.77
CA LEU A 272 25.84 2.19 -19.34
C LEU A 272 26.95 1.27 -18.81
N GLY A 273 27.14 0.10 -19.40
CA GLY A 273 28.24 -0.84 -19.06
C GLY A 273 29.53 -0.61 -19.86
N SER A 274 29.56 0.38 -20.73
CA SER A 274 30.69 0.60 -21.63
C SER A 274 31.92 1.18 -20.92
N GLN A 275 33.10 1.04 -21.55
CA GLN A 275 34.33 1.69 -21.10
C GLN A 275 34.16 3.24 -21.10
N GLY A 276 33.43 3.78 -22.05
CA GLY A 276 33.12 5.21 -22.10
C GLY A 276 32.38 5.72 -20.86
N MET A 277 31.45 4.91 -20.29
CA MET A 277 30.76 5.24 -19.03
C MET A 277 31.73 5.23 -17.85
N GLN A 278 32.64 4.27 -17.78
CA GLN A 278 33.66 4.21 -16.72
C GLN A 278 34.59 5.44 -16.78
N ASP A 279 35.04 5.83 -17.99
CA ASP A 279 35.91 6.98 -18.17
C ASP A 279 35.20 8.28 -17.83
N LEU A 280 33.93 8.41 -18.21
CA LEU A 280 33.07 9.52 -17.85
C LEU A 280 32.91 9.64 -16.32
N LEU A 281 32.61 8.53 -15.62
CA LEU A 281 32.49 8.55 -14.15
C LEU A 281 33.78 9.00 -13.49
N ARG A 282 34.92 8.47 -13.89
CA ARG A 282 36.23 8.90 -13.36
C ARG A 282 36.51 10.39 -13.62
N GLU A 283 36.06 10.91 -14.78
CA GLU A 283 36.19 12.34 -15.10
C GLU A 283 35.28 13.19 -14.19
N LEU A 284 34.03 12.79 -13.99
CA LEU A 284 33.08 13.46 -13.08
C LEU A 284 33.59 13.46 -11.64
N GLU A 285 34.08 12.33 -11.15
CA GLU A 285 34.61 12.17 -9.78
C GLU A 285 35.83 13.05 -9.51
N ARG A 286 36.59 13.46 -10.56
CA ARG A 286 37.67 14.43 -10.42
C ARG A 286 37.18 15.87 -10.31
N ARG A 287 36.02 16.16 -10.89
CA ARG A 287 35.48 17.54 -11.02
C ARG A 287 34.63 17.93 -9.81
N VAL A 288 33.91 16.96 -9.23
CA VAL A 288 32.97 17.19 -8.12
C VAL A 288 33.28 16.33 -6.91
N ASP A 289 32.65 16.65 -5.79
CA ASP A 289 32.86 15.92 -4.55
C ASP A 289 32.05 14.62 -4.51
N ILE A 290 30.86 14.62 -5.14
CA ILE A 290 29.99 13.46 -5.27
C ILE A 290 29.19 13.45 -6.58
N VAL A 291 29.09 12.28 -7.22
CA VAL A 291 28.26 12.02 -8.37
C VAL A 291 27.04 11.20 -7.92
N LEU A 292 25.83 11.71 -8.13
CA LEU A 292 24.58 10.98 -7.91
C LEU A 292 23.98 10.53 -9.23
N ILE A 293 23.67 9.26 -9.37
CA ILE A 293 23.14 8.67 -10.59
C ILE A 293 21.74 8.15 -10.32
N ASP A 294 20.72 8.73 -10.96
CA ASP A 294 19.37 8.17 -10.96
C ASP A 294 19.31 7.01 -11.94
N ALA A 295 18.99 5.80 -11.48
CA ALA A 295 19.01 4.60 -12.30
C ALA A 295 17.63 3.93 -12.35
N PRO A 296 17.31 3.14 -13.39
CA PRO A 296 16.04 2.45 -13.48
C PRO A 296 15.88 1.40 -12.36
N PRO A 297 14.64 0.92 -12.09
CA PRO A 297 14.41 -0.12 -11.08
C PRO A 297 15.03 -1.45 -11.48
N LEU A 298 15.50 -2.22 -10.49
CA LEU A 298 16.31 -3.44 -10.65
C LEU A 298 15.56 -4.65 -11.23
N LEU A 299 14.25 -4.80 -10.89
CA LEU A 299 13.53 -6.00 -11.34
C LEU A 299 13.19 -6.01 -12.83
N PRO A 300 12.81 -4.88 -13.46
CA PRO A 300 12.56 -4.87 -14.89
C PRO A 300 13.82 -4.96 -15.75
N VAL A 301 14.96 -4.42 -15.26
CA VAL A 301 16.19 -4.27 -16.06
C VAL A 301 17.44 -4.28 -15.18
N THR A 302 18.58 -4.65 -15.76
CA THR A 302 19.86 -4.80 -15.06
C THR A 302 20.71 -3.53 -15.03
N ASP A 303 20.27 -2.46 -15.68
CA ASP A 303 21.02 -1.21 -15.88
C ASP A 303 21.59 -0.65 -14.56
N ALA A 304 20.77 -0.60 -13.50
CA ALA A 304 21.20 -0.11 -12.20
C ALA A 304 22.22 -1.04 -11.51
N ALA A 305 22.10 -2.35 -11.72
CA ALA A 305 23.08 -3.31 -11.19
C ALA A 305 24.43 -3.14 -11.88
N VAL A 306 24.45 -2.95 -13.20
CA VAL A 306 25.67 -2.67 -13.98
C VAL A 306 26.31 -1.37 -13.50
N LEU A 307 25.55 -0.26 -13.37
CA LEU A 307 26.06 1.00 -12.81
C LEU A 307 26.62 0.83 -11.40
N GLY A 308 25.98 -0.01 -10.58
CA GLY A 308 26.42 -0.30 -9.21
C GLY A 308 27.82 -0.93 -9.13
N THR A 309 28.27 -1.65 -10.17
CA THR A 309 29.64 -2.19 -10.21
C THR A 309 30.71 -1.17 -10.62
N LEU A 310 30.28 -0.04 -11.18
CA LEU A 310 31.18 1.03 -11.65
C LEU A 310 31.28 2.19 -10.63
N THR A 311 30.52 2.17 -9.56
CA THR A 311 30.39 3.24 -8.57
C THR A 311 30.79 2.76 -7.18
N THR A 312 30.84 3.69 -6.21
CA THR A 312 31.12 3.34 -4.81
C THR A 312 30.04 2.40 -4.25
N GLY A 313 28.77 2.55 -4.69
CA GLY A 313 27.69 1.65 -4.34
C GLY A 313 26.31 2.22 -4.66
N LEU A 314 25.28 1.47 -4.20
CA LEU A 314 23.87 1.77 -4.47
C LEU A 314 23.12 2.15 -3.19
N VAL A 315 22.18 3.07 -3.34
CA VAL A 315 21.13 3.35 -2.36
C VAL A 315 19.82 2.79 -2.88
N MET A 316 19.21 1.90 -2.10
CA MET A 316 17.94 1.24 -2.45
C MET A 316 16.75 2.01 -1.92
N LEU A 317 15.88 2.50 -2.79
CA LEU A 317 14.58 3.01 -2.38
C LEU A 317 13.57 1.88 -2.23
N VAL A 318 12.81 1.96 -1.15
CA VAL A 318 11.75 1.01 -0.81
C VAL A 318 10.48 1.81 -0.51
N ARG A 319 9.40 1.55 -1.21
CA ARG A 319 8.12 2.23 -0.95
C ARG A 319 7.36 1.53 0.16
N SER A 320 7.11 2.27 1.26
CA SER A 320 6.30 1.78 2.38
C SER A 320 4.90 1.36 1.93
N ASN A 321 4.41 0.25 2.45
CA ASN A 321 3.09 -0.35 2.17
C ASN A 321 2.80 -0.66 0.69
N ALA A 322 3.84 -0.77 -0.15
CA ALA A 322 3.67 -1.09 -1.57
C ALA A 322 4.70 -2.08 -2.09
N THR A 323 5.97 -1.92 -1.75
CA THR A 323 7.03 -2.89 -2.11
C THR A 323 6.83 -4.15 -1.32
N ARG A 324 6.78 -5.30 -2.00
CA ARG A 324 6.65 -6.61 -1.36
C ARG A 324 8.02 -7.15 -0.96
N ARG A 325 8.02 -7.99 0.06
CA ARG A 325 9.23 -8.64 0.57
C ARG A 325 10.02 -9.36 -0.54
N GLU A 326 9.34 -10.19 -1.32
CA GLU A 326 9.97 -10.98 -2.38
C GLU A 326 10.58 -10.09 -3.49
N GLN A 327 9.96 -8.92 -3.75
CA GLN A 327 10.47 -7.96 -4.72
C GLN A 327 11.78 -7.33 -4.24
N LEU A 328 11.84 -6.94 -2.96
CA LEU A 328 13.06 -6.38 -2.40
C LEU A 328 14.17 -7.42 -2.32
N GLU A 329 13.89 -8.63 -1.85
CA GLU A 329 14.85 -9.74 -1.80
C GLU A 329 15.44 -10.05 -3.17
N SER A 330 14.58 -10.12 -4.21
CA SER A 330 15.04 -10.36 -5.59
C SER A 330 15.89 -9.21 -6.13
N ALA A 331 15.54 -7.96 -5.82
CA ALA A 331 16.33 -6.79 -6.24
C ALA A 331 17.70 -6.78 -5.54
N VAL A 332 17.77 -7.07 -4.25
CA VAL A 332 19.01 -7.20 -3.48
C VAL A 332 19.88 -8.33 -4.03
N ALA A 333 19.28 -9.49 -4.30
CA ALA A 333 19.98 -10.61 -4.89
C ALA A 333 20.59 -10.28 -6.26
N THR A 334 19.88 -9.48 -7.08
CA THR A 334 20.39 -8.99 -8.38
C THR A 334 21.64 -8.14 -8.22
N VAL A 335 21.69 -7.26 -7.22
CA VAL A 335 22.88 -6.43 -6.95
C VAL A 335 24.05 -7.29 -6.49
N HIS A 336 23.81 -8.20 -5.55
CA HIS A 336 24.87 -9.10 -5.05
C HIS A 336 25.41 -10.05 -6.10
N ALA A 337 24.57 -10.53 -7.02
CA ALA A 337 24.96 -11.43 -8.10
C ALA A 337 26.02 -10.82 -9.05
N VAL A 338 26.04 -9.49 -9.18
CA VAL A 338 27.04 -8.77 -10.00
C VAL A 338 28.19 -8.20 -9.17
N GLY A 339 28.23 -8.47 -7.86
CA GLY A 339 29.26 -7.95 -6.95
C GLY A 339 29.07 -6.48 -6.57
N GLY A 340 27.87 -5.92 -6.77
CA GLY A 340 27.54 -4.55 -6.36
C GLY A 340 27.41 -4.40 -4.84
N THR A 341 27.77 -3.21 -4.33
CA THR A 341 27.68 -2.86 -2.91
C THR A 341 26.43 -2.05 -2.63
N ILE A 342 25.64 -2.45 -1.65
CA ILE A 342 24.48 -1.67 -1.18
C ILE A 342 24.92 -0.86 0.04
N LEU A 343 24.96 0.47 -0.11
CA LEU A 343 25.36 1.43 0.93
C LEU A 343 24.27 1.59 2.00
N GLY A 344 23.02 1.44 1.62
CA GLY A 344 21.89 1.55 2.52
C GLY A 344 20.56 1.61 1.78
N ALA A 345 19.48 1.71 2.57
CA ALA A 345 18.14 1.83 2.06
C ALA A 345 17.47 3.13 2.51
N VAL A 346 16.51 3.61 1.71
CA VAL A 346 15.62 4.72 2.06
C VAL A 346 14.20 4.24 2.01
N LEU A 347 13.49 4.32 3.13
CA LEU A 347 12.06 4.01 3.16
C LEU A 347 11.28 5.25 2.72
N ASN A 348 10.62 5.17 1.58
CA ASN A 348 9.91 6.30 0.96
C ASN A 348 8.39 6.17 1.10
N MET A 349 7.71 7.32 1.00
CA MET A 349 6.24 7.40 1.06
C MET A 349 5.66 6.80 2.35
N VAL A 350 6.35 7.01 3.48
CA VAL A 350 5.90 6.54 4.78
C VAL A 350 4.62 7.27 5.19
N PRO A 351 3.57 6.58 5.65
CA PRO A 351 2.35 7.21 6.10
C PRO A 351 2.59 8.19 7.25
N THR A 352 1.99 9.37 7.17
CA THR A 352 2.08 10.39 8.24
C THR A 352 1.12 10.12 9.39
N ARG A 353 0.15 9.21 9.24
CA ARG A 353 -0.86 8.83 10.23
C ARG A 353 -1.03 7.31 10.25
N GLY A 354 -1.29 6.73 11.41
CA GLY A 354 -1.50 5.30 11.59
C GLY A 354 -0.49 4.67 12.56
N PRO A 355 -0.63 3.37 12.91
CA PRO A 355 0.25 2.67 13.83
C PRO A 355 1.72 2.69 13.38
N ASP A 356 1.96 2.69 12.08
CA ASP A 356 3.32 2.70 11.49
C ASP A 356 3.98 4.08 11.49
N SER A 357 3.22 5.17 11.73
CA SER A 357 3.76 6.54 11.80
C SER A 357 4.57 6.81 13.07
N TYR A 358 4.26 6.13 14.16
CA TYR A 358 4.91 6.34 15.48
C TYR A 358 6.34 5.79 15.56
N THR A 359 6.71 4.84 14.73
CA THR A 359 8.04 4.22 14.73
C THR A 359 9.14 5.19 14.28
N TYR A 360 8.78 6.25 13.55
CA TYR A 360 9.76 7.19 12.96
C TYR A 360 10.07 8.43 13.80
N GLY A 361 9.16 8.89 14.65
CA GLY A 361 9.37 10.07 15.50
C GLY A 361 10.25 9.84 16.72
N TYR A 362 10.42 8.60 17.16
CA TYR A 362 11.10 8.26 18.41
C TYR A 362 12.37 7.40 18.27
N GLY A 363 12.69 6.92 17.08
CA GLY A 363 13.85 6.04 16.85
C GLY A 363 15.21 6.75 16.94
N TYR A 364 15.24 8.09 16.85
CA TYR A 364 16.46 8.92 16.99
C TYR A 364 16.45 9.84 18.21
N SER A 365 15.64 9.57 19.21
CA SER A 365 15.94 10.13 20.54
C SER A 365 17.21 9.47 21.03
N TYR A 366 18.29 10.20 20.96
CA TYR A 366 19.54 9.94 21.67
C TYR A 366 19.20 9.63 23.14
N LYS A 367 19.05 8.36 23.49
CA LYS A 367 19.09 7.91 24.87
C LYS A 367 20.55 8.03 25.26
N PRO A 368 20.92 8.93 26.16
CA PRO A 368 22.28 8.91 26.73
C PRO A 368 22.42 7.53 27.38
N THR A 369 23.37 6.77 26.91
CA THR A 369 23.78 5.52 27.56
C THR A 369 24.05 5.84 29.01
N ALA A 370 23.52 5.05 29.95
CA ALA A 370 23.57 5.23 31.40
C ALA A 370 25.00 5.20 32.00
N GLY A 371 26.02 5.59 31.24
CA GLY A 371 27.42 5.68 31.63
C GLY A 371 27.87 7.09 32.05
N THR A 372 27.08 8.16 31.84
CA THR A 372 27.53 9.53 32.14
C THR A 372 26.91 10.10 33.41
N GLN A 373 26.15 9.30 34.17
CA GLN A 373 25.60 9.73 35.48
C GLN A 373 26.55 9.49 36.69
N MET A 374 27.79 9.09 36.46
CA MET A 374 28.71 8.76 37.56
C MET A 374 29.73 9.85 37.91
N LEU A 375 29.61 11.07 37.36
CA LEU A 375 30.51 12.20 37.70
C LEU A 375 29.83 13.44 38.31
N ALA A 376 28.58 13.31 38.79
CA ALA A 376 27.86 14.39 39.44
C ALA A 376 27.47 14.11 40.90
N GLN A 377 28.15 13.17 41.58
CA GLN A 377 28.04 12.97 43.03
C GLN A 377 29.44 12.98 43.63
N GLY A 378 29.92 14.13 43.97
CA GLY A 378 31.16 14.35 44.69
C GLY A 378 31.12 15.69 45.44
N GLU A 379 30.68 15.61 46.70
CA GLU A 379 31.08 16.43 47.83
C GLU A 379 30.78 17.92 47.84
N SER A 380 29.79 18.26 48.65
CA SER A 380 29.80 19.53 49.40
C SER A 380 30.76 19.42 50.59
N PRO A 381 31.48 20.50 50.93
CA PRO A 381 31.59 20.86 52.35
C PRO A 381 31.11 22.28 52.65
N VAL A 382 30.43 22.36 53.73
CA VAL A 382 30.02 23.39 54.62
C VAL A 382 31.08 24.52 54.78
N GLY A 383 30.65 25.81 54.78
CA GLY A 383 31.42 26.93 55.16
C GLY A 383 30.60 28.23 55.19
N SER A 384 30.22 28.57 56.38
CA SER A 384 29.43 29.69 56.89
C SER A 384 29.89 31.11 56.50
N ALA A 385 28.88 31.99 56.42
CA ALA A 385 28.85 33.40 56.91
C ALA A 385 29.45 34.52 56.06
N ARG A 386 28.63 35.40 55.55
CA ARG A 386 28.47 36.79 56.08
C ARG A 386 27.46 37.57 55.22
N ARG A 387 26.40 38.01 55.90
CA ARG A 387 25.57 39.16 55.47
C ARG A 387 26.39 40.43 55.54
N LEU A 388 26.22 41.30 54.58
CA LEU A 388 26.37 42.72 54.74
C LEU A 388 25.42 43.48 53.86
N ASP A 389 24.72 44.34 54.48
CA ASP A 389 23.63 45.24 54.26
C ASP A 389 23.60 46.05 52.95
N THR A 390 22.36 46.32 52.58
CA THR A 390 21.84 47.39 51.69
C THR A 390 22.26 48.79 52.17
N PRO A 391 22.22 49.83 51.26
CA PRO A 391 21.12 50.75 51.34
C PRO A 391 20.55 51.23 49.98
N ARG A 392 19.25 51.46 49.96
CA ARG A 392 18.51 52.46 49.19
C ARG A 392 18.56 53.80 49.96
N PRO A 393 18.12 54.99 49.46
CA PRO A 393 17.36 55.36 48.24
C PRO A 393 17.73 56.77 47.65
N SER A 394 16.81 57.25 46.75
CA SER A 394 16.54 58.63 46.27
C SER A 394 17.49 59.15 45.18
N ASP A 395 17.07 59.73 44.08
CA ASP A 395 16.09 60.77 43.78
C ASP A 395 15.81 60.84 42.28
N ARG A 396 14.59 61.21 42.00
CA ARG A 396 14.14 61.73 40.70
C ARG A 396 14.69 63.13 40.43
N PRO A 397 14.73 63.67 39.17
CA PRO A 397 13.52 64.27 38.62
C PRO A 397 13.24 64.02 37.13
N GLU A 398 12.01 64.38 36.82
CA GLU A 398 11.25 64.39 35.59
C GLU A 398 11.88 65.19 34.43
N ALA A 399 11.62 64.82 33.18
CA ALA A 399 10.88 65.60 32.20
C ALA A 399 11.15 65.11 30.75
N GLY A 400 10.09 65.03 29.96
CA GLY A 400 10.18 65.24 28.52
C GLY A 400 9.76 64.08 27.61
N SER A 401 8.47 63.93 27.38
CA SER A 401 7.95 63.39 26.09
C SER A 401 8.21 64.38 24.96
N PRO A 402 8.48 63.96 23.74
CA PRO A 402 7.39 63.98 22.77
C PRO A 402 7.37 62.82 21.72
N GLU A 403 6.16 62.52 21.36
CA GLU A 403 5.60 62.19 20.01
C GLU A 403 6.18 61.03 19.16
N ALA A 404 5.18 60.23 18.85
CA ALA A 404 5.04 59.21 17.84
C ALA A 404 5.72 59.48 16.47
N GLN A 405 6.39 58.50 15.96
CA GLN A 405 6.39 58.24 14.52
C GLN A 405 6.49 56.71 14.28
N SER A 406 5.36 56.15 13.86
CA SER A 406 5.22 54.89 13.17
C SER A 406 6.14 54.84 11.96
N ARG A 407 7.02 53.82 11.88
CA ARG A 407 7.58 53.38 10.65
C ARG A 407 7.43 51.86 10.54
N ASP A 408 6.48 51.54 9.75
CA ASP A 408 6.27 50.33 8.98
C ASP A 408 7.59 49.81 8.38
N ARG A 409 7.98 48.58 8.73
CA ARG A 409 9.01 47.82 8.04
C ARG A 409 8.39 46.52 7.55
N SER A 410 7.66 46.64 6.43
CA SER A 410 7.39 45.53 5.53
C SER A 410 8.65 45.19 4.74
N GLY A 411 9.08 43.91 4.82
CA GLY A 411 9.53 43.08 3.75
C GLY A 411 10.80 43.48 2.97
N ASP A 412 11.95 43.02 3.43
CA ASP A 412 13.08 42.80 2.52
C ASP A 412 13.04 41.36 1.98
N THR A 413 12.40 41.16 0.84
CA THR A 413 12.56 40.02 -0.04
C THR A 413 13.89 40.17 -0.78
N HIS A 414 14.79 39.19 -0.64
CA HIS A 414 16.09 39.13 -1.29
C HIS A 414 15.92 39.27 -2.82
N PRO A 415 16.64 40.18 -3.50
CA PRO A 415 16.42 40.52 -4.93
C PRO A 415 16.57 39.35 -5.90
N VAL A 416 17.30 38.32 -5.56
CA VAL A 416 17.51 37.13 -6.41
C VAL A 416 16.25 36.26 -6.52
N LEU A 417 15.36 36.27 -5.51
CA LEU A 417 14.12 35.48 -5.56
C LEU A 417 13.05 36.17 -6.42
N ALA A 418 13.08 37.50 -6.49
CA ALA A 418 12.16 38.27 -7.32
C ALA A 418 12.50 38.15 -8.81
N GLU A 419 13.77 38.01 -9.14
CA GLU A 419 14.26 37.89 -10.52
C GLU A 419 14.00 36.48 -11.09
N LEU A 420 14.14 35.44 -10.25
CA LEU A 420 13.80 34.03 -10.63
C LEU A 420 12.29 33.82 -10.85
N LEU A 421 11.45 34.52 -10.09
CA LEU A 421 9.99 34.47 -10.26
C LEU A 421 9.49 35.32 -11.45
N ALA A 422 10.26 36.32 -11.87
CA ALA A 422 9.93 37.15 -13.04
C ALA A 422 10.27 36.47 -14.38
N GLN A 423 11.29 35.61 -14.42
CA GLN A 423 11.67 34.87 -15.63
C GLN A 423 10.71 33.72 -15.99
N HIS A 424 9.78 33.33 -15.11
CA HIS A 424 8.85 32.21 -15.34
C HIS A 424 7.41 32.66 -15.60
N ARG A 425 7.17 33.93 -15.97
CA ARG A 425 5.83 34.45 -16.26
C ARG A 425 5.28 34.12 -17.64
N ASP A 426 6.09 33.60 -18.55
CA ASP A 426 5.70 33.34 -19.94
C ASP A 426 5.74 31.84 -20.32
N ILE A 427 5.34 30.95 -19.42
CA ILE A 427 5.07 29.57 -19.77
C ILE A 427 3.60 29.46 -20.21
N PRO A 428 3.30 29.12 -21.47
CA PRO A 428 1.93 28.92 -21.92
C PRO A 428 1.29 27.75 -21.17
N PRO A 429 -0.03 27.78 -20.93
CA PRO A 429 -0.73 26.73 -20.20
C PRO A 429 -0.89 25.46 -21.06
N LEU A 430 0.09 24.57 -21.03
CA LEU A 430 0.03 23.25 -21.66
C LEU A 430 -0.51 22.15 -20.73
N LEU A 431 -1.19 22.50 -19.63
CA LEU A 431 -1.62 21.54 -18.61
C LEU A 431 -3.14 21.35 -18.48
N GLU A 432 -3.98 21.93 -19.35
CA GLU A 432 -5.43 21.69 -19.30
C GLU A 432 -5.91 20.48 -20.11
N GLU A 433 -5.07 19.83 -20.90
CA GLU A 433 -5.50 18.73 -21.79
C GLU A 433 -5.40 17.33 -21.18
N TRP A 434 -5.00 17.21 -19.88
CA TRP A 434 -4.85 15.92 -19.18
C TRP A 434 -5.90 15.61 -18.10
N ALA A 435 -6.91 16.45 -17.97
CA ALA A 435 -7.96 16.26 -16.96
C ALA A 435 -9.30 15.75 -17.51
N ALA A 436 -9.41 15.42 -18.78
CA ALA A 436 -10.62 14.80 -19.33
C ALA A 436 -10.50 13.27 -19.34
N PRO A 437 -11.51 12.54 -18.85
CA PRO A 437 -11.57 11.08 -19.02
C PRO A 437 -11.68 10.74 -20.52
N PRO A 438 -11.10 9.64 -20.99
CA PRO A 438 -11.18 9.27 -22.39
C PRO A 438 -12.64 9.04 -22.79
N PRO A 439 -13.10 9.49 -23.96
CA PRO A 439 -14.44 9.22 -24.43
C PRO A 439 -14.61 7.73 -24.67
N SER A 440 -15.60 7.16 -23.99
CA SER A 440 -16.10 5.80 -24.21
C SER A 440 -16.82 5.79 -25.57
N THR A 441 -16.15 5.39 -26.63
CA THR A 441 -16.73 4.77 -27.83
C THR A 441 -15.68 4.69 -28.93
N LEU A 442 -14.94 3.60 -28.96
CA LEU A 442 -14.33 3.12 -30.20
C LEU A 442 -15.27 2.08 -30.79
N VAL A 443 -16.09 2.52 -31.71
CA VAL A 443 -16.76 1.66 -32.68
C VAL A 443 -15.68 1.18 -33.65
N PRO A 444 -15.48 -0.13 -33.85
CA PRO A 444 -14.52 -0.60 -34.86
C PRO A 444 -15.01 -0.24 -36.26
N PRO A 445 -14.10 0.07 -37.20
CA PRO A 445 -14.49 0.36 -38.58
C PRO A 445 -15.12 -0.89 -39.25
N PRO A 446 -16.07 -0.72 -40.17
CA PRO A 446 -16.72 -1.82 -40.88
C PRO A 446 -15.69 -2.53 -41.78
N MET A 447 -15.69 -3.85 -41.70
CA MET A 447 -14.95 -4.72 -42.59
C MET A 447 -15.51 -4.60 -44.03
N PRO A 448 -14.69 -4.65 -45.09
CA PRO A 448 -15.17 -4.64 -46.43
C PRO A 448 -15.88 -5.97 -46.78
N SER A 449 -17.07 -5.86 -47.30
CA SER A 449 -17.85 -6.95 -47.87
C SER A 449 -17.13 -7.57 -49.06
N THR A 450 -16.82 -8.85 -48.98
CA THR A 450 -16.48 -9.66 -50.13
C THR A 450 -17.57 -10.69 -50.37
N ASP A 451 -18.50 -10.36 -51.24
CA ASP A 451 -19.31 -11.35 -51.95
C ASP A 451 -18.37 -12.21 -52.80
N ARG A 452 -18.33 -13.50 -52.51
CA ARG A 452 -18.04 -14.57 -53.51
C ARG A 452 -18.67 -15.87 -53.02
N GLU A 453 -19.53 -16.39 -53.83
CA GLU A 453 -20.24 -17.66 -53.76
C GLU A 453 -19.30 -18.91 -53.82
N PRO A 454 -19.83 -20.12 -53.53
CA PRO A 454 -19.06 -21.22 -52.95
C PRO A 454 -18.54 -22.20 -54.04
N ALA A 455 -17.34 -22.69 -53.79
CA ALA A 455 -16.83 -23.89 -54.46
C ALA A 455 -16.62 -25.01 -53.45
N THR A 456 -17.34 -26.07 -53.67
CA THR A 456 -17.19 -27.40 -53.06
C THR A 456 -15.81 -27.97 -53.25
N GLU A 457 -15.12 -28.36 -52.18
CA GLU A 457 -14.16 -29.50 -52.20
C GLU A 457 -13.85 -30.05 -50.81
N ARG A 458 -14.18 -31.28 -50.65
CA ARG A 458 -13.69 -32.48 -49.92
C ARG A 458 -12.73 -32.27 -48.72
N GLU A 459 -13.23 -32.78 -47.61
CA GLU A 459 -12.44 -33.14 -46.42
C GLU A 459 -11.27 -34.09 -46.71
N PRO A 460 -10.14 -33.97 -46.01
CA PRO A 460 -9.36 -35.13 -45.65
C PRO A 460 -9.32 -35.34 -44.12
N ALA A 461 -9.36 -36.62 -43.77
CA ALA A 461 -9.49 -37.23 -42.47
C ALA A 461 -8.46 -36.74 -41.45
N VAL A 462 -8.95 -36.44 -40.22
CA VAL A 462 -8.16 -36.16 -39.02
C VAL A 462 -7.66 -37.48 -38.40
N ALA A 463 -6.36 -37.67 -38.36
CA ALA A 463 -5.70 -38.72 -37.60
C ALA A 463 -5.69 -38.37 -36.08
N LYS A 464 -6.29 -39.24 -35.28
CA LYS A 464 -6.25 -39.23 -33.82
C LYS A 464 -4.83 -39.51 -33.32
N LYS A 465 -4.28 -38.63 -32.46
CA LYS A 465 -3.13 -38.93 -31.62
C LYS A 465 -3.60 -39.74 -30.40
N PRO A 466 -2.81 -40.75 -29.96
CA PRO A 466 -3.14 -41.53 -28.77
C PRO A 466 -2.77 -40.79 -27.47
N GLU A 467 -3.64 -40.97 -26.47
CA GLU A 467 -3.43 -40.57 -25.08
C GLU A 467 -2.31 -41.41 -24.42
N PRO A 468 -1.54 -40.86 -23.46
CA PRO A 468 -0.59 -41.65 -22.70
C PRO A 468 -1.24 -42.38 -21.53
N ASP A 469 -1.05 -43.69 -21.49
CA ASP A 469 -1.43 -44.63 -20.44
C ASP A 469 -0.67 -44.34 -19.14
N PHE A 470 -1.38 -44.11 -18.07
CA PHE A 470 -0.84 -43.82 -16.71
C PHE A 470 -0.97 -45.05 -15.80
N PHE A 471 -0.52 -46.24 -16.21
CA PHE A 471 -0.30 -47.35 -15.29
C PHE A 471 0.71 -48.35 -15.92
N ALA A 472 2.01 -48.18 -15.60
CA ALA A 472 2.99 -49.22 -15.77
C ALA A 472 3.86 -49.33 -14.49
N THR A 473 3.72 -50.42 -13.78
CA THR A 473 4.55 -50.88 -12.66
C THR A 473 5.98 -51.14 -13.09
N PRO A 474 6.99 -50.93 -12.22
CA PRO A 474 8.39 -51.17 -12.59
C PRO A 474 8.70 -52.66 -12.54
N ARG A 475 9.35 -53.15 -13.60
CA ARG A 475 10.00 -54.48 -13.65
C ARG A 475 11.37 -54.38 -12.99
N GLU A 476 11.60 -55.30 -12.06
CA GLU A 476 12.91 -55.62 -11.47
C GLU A 476 13.92 -56.06 -12.54
N THR A 477 15.11 -55.48 -12.50
CA THR A 477 16.29 -55.95 -13.21
C THR A 477 17.21 -56.72 -12.24
N PRO A 478 17.75 -57.91 -12.59
CA PRO A 478 18.64 -58.67 -11.74
C PRO A 478 20.07 -58.12 -11.80
N ALA A 479 20.75 -58.21 -10.65
CA ALA A 479 22.17 -57.88 -10.47
C ALA A 479 23.10 -58.81 -11.24
N PRO A 480 24.27 -58.36 -11.74
CA PRO A 480 25.34 -59.22 -12.19
C PRO A 480 26.29 -59.63 -11.06
N ASP A 481 26.60 -60.89 -11.00
CA ASP A 481 27.68 -61.51 -10.28
C ASP A 481 29.06 -60.93 -10.66
N ARG A 482 29.83 -60.50 -9.68
CA ARG A 482 31.17 -60.77 -9.23
C ARG A 482 31.70 -59.73 -8.30
#